data_79e44f1c18e4c4061cec01103fdd1290
#
_entry.id   79e44f1c18e4c4061cec01103fdd1290
#
_cell.length_a   1.000
_cell.length_b   1.000
_cell.length_c   1.000
_cell.angle_alpha   90.00
_cell.angle_beta   90.00
_cell.angle_gamma   90.00
#
_symmetry.space_group_name_H-M   'P 1'
#
loop_
_entity.id
_entity.type
_entity.pdbx_description
1 polymer ?
#
loop_
_entity_poly.entity_id
_entity_poly.type
_entity_poly.pdbx_seq_one_letter_code
_entity_poly.pdbx_strand_id
1 'polypeptide(L)'
;MLRFRLISGSLLASAAIVALPIVLAQAADDTFMTMAKEYVAQAAAPVTTWTGPTTGPKAQTGKLVIYVSADQKNGGAQGVGDGAQEAAKAMGWDFRILDGQGSVPARSSALTQAIALKPAGIILGTIDAAEQAPIIEQAVAAGIKVVGWHSGPAPGKINGVPGVITNITTDPLEVAKAAGLYAVVDSGGKANVMLFTDSIYAIATAKTNAEKAAVTGCAGCKVLSVEDTPIGDLSNRMGQLTTSLLSKYGKEWTYSIAVNDLYYDFSAPPLQAAGVDPAAGYPRQISAGDGSVPAFQRIRDKRYQIATVAEPLHLHGWQCIDELNRAFAGQPPSTYVAPVHLFTSANIDKDGGAQNIFDPGNGYKDEYRKIWGVK
;
A
#
# COMPACT_ATOMS: atom_id res chain seq x y z
N MET A 1 -49.34 55.93 54.59
CA MET A 1 -48.15 56.21 53.76
C MET A 1 -47.15 55.08 54.00
N LEU A 2 -47.10 54.07 53.10
CA LEU A 2 -46.10 52.97 53.13
C LEU A 2 -45.36 52.98 51.81
N ARG A 3 -44.04 53.21 51.84
CA ARG A 3 -43.15 53.17 50.66
C ARG A 3 -42.65 51.77 50.48
N PHE A 4 -42.96 51.11 49.33
CA PHE A 4 -42.33 49.91 48.84
C PHE A 4 -41.01 50.26 48.13
N ARG A 5 -39.91 49.69 48.57
CA ARG A 5 -38.63 49.70 47.86
C ARG A 5 -38.56 48.46 46.99
N LEU A 6 -38.43 48.66 45.68
CA LEU A 6 -38.06 47.64 44.70
C LEU A 6 -36.55 47.33 44.81
N ILE A 7 -36.20 46.06 45.03
CA ILE A 7 -34.85 45.57 45.01
C ILE A 7 -34.66 45.03 43.59
N SER A 8 -33.77 45.66 42.81
CA SER A 8 -33.29 45.17 41.51
C SER A 8 -32.23 44.08 41.75
N GLY A 9 -32.57 42.80 41.50
CA GLY A 9 -31.63 41.70 41.49
C GLY A 9 -31.03 41.53 40.08
N SER A 10 -29.73 41.69 39.98
CA SER A 10 -28.95 41.52 38.74
C SER A 10 -28.88 40.05 38.33
N LEU A 11 -29.40 39.73 37.14
CA LEU A 11 -29.13 38.46 36.42
C LEU A 11 -27.77 38.57 35.71
N LEU A 12 -26.77 38.01 36.33
CA LEU A 12 -25.45 37.73 35.70
C LEU A 12 -25.02 36.32 36.08
N ALA A 13 -25.53 35.34 35.38
CA ALA A 13 -24.93 33.98 35.34
C ALA A 13 -25.57 33.14 34.24
N SER A 14 -25.07 33.13 33.03
CA SER A 14 -25.32 32.06 32.04
C SER A 14 -24.54 32.23 30.75
N ALA A 15 -23.25 32.60 30.78
CA ALA A 15 -22.41 32.66 29.57
C ALA A 15 -21.19 31.71 29.59
N ALA A 16 -20.98 30.93 30.66
CA ALA A 16 -19.71 30.17 30.82
C ALA A 16 -19.79 28.68 30.42
N ILE A 17 -20.95 28.12 30.07
CA ILE A 17 -21.11 26.67 29.90
C ILE A 17 -20.93 26.20 28.45
N VAL A 18 -21.02 27.07 27.44
CA VAL A 18 -20.95 26.68 26.03
C VAL A 18 -19.50 26.71 25.45
N ALA A 19 -18.59 27.44 26.07
CA ALA A 19 -17.23 27.60 25.56
C ALA A 19 -16.30 26.39 25.83
N LEU A 20 -16.52 25.65 26.91
CA LEU A 20 -15.63 24.54 27.33
C LEU A 20 -15.58 23.36 26.36
N PRO A 21 -16.69 22.85 25.79
CA PRO A 21 -16.64 21.74 24.82
C PRO A 21 -16.02 22.16 23.49
N ILE A 22 -16.17 23.41 23.06
CA ILE A 22 -15.57 23.92 21.81
C ILE A 22 -14.04 24.01 21.96
N VAL A 23 -13.51 24.47 23.06
CA VAL A 23 -12.07 24.57 23.33
C VAL A 23 -11.44 23.20 23.43
N LEU A 24 -12.10 22.22 24.05
CA LEU A 24 -11.59 20.84 24.13
C LEU A 24 -11.60 20.14 22.76
N ALA A 25 -12.61 20.34 21.92
CA ALA A 25 -12.69 19.81 20.59
C ALA A 25 -11.60 20.40 19.67
N GLN A 26 -11.36 21.71 19.75
CA GLN A 26 -10.31 22.39 19.00
C GLN A 26 -8.92 21.90 19.42
N ALA A 27 -8.65 21.77 20.72
CA ALA A 27 -7.39 21.25 21.24
C ALA A 27 -7.12 19.79 20.81
N ALA A 28 -8.16 18.96 20.73
CA ALA A 28 -8.06 17.59 20.25
C ALA A 28 -7.73 17.53 18.74
N ASP A 29 -8.35 18.41 17.94
CA ASP A 29 -8.09 18.51 16.49
C ASP A 29 -6.67 19.02 16.20
N ASP A 30 -6.20 20.04 16.96
CA ASP A 30 -4.83 20.55 16.87
C ASP A 30 -3.79 19.47 17.24
N THR A 31 -4.08 18.64 18.25
CA THR A 31 -3.24 17.53 18.67
C THR A 31 -3.18 16.45 17.58
N PHE A 32 -4.33 16.10 16.99
CA PHE A 32 -4.40 15.14 15.87
C PHE A 32 -3.64 15.64 14.65
N MET A 33 -3.82 16.91 14.28
CA MET A 33 -3.13 17.52 13.15
C MET A 33 -1.60 17.56 13.37
N THR A 34 -1.14 17.82 14.59
CA THR A 34 0.29 17.80 14.94
C THR A 34 0.86 16.39 14.75
N MET A 35 0.21 15.37 15.33
CA MET A 35 0.59 13.97 15.14
C MET A 35 0.59 13.56 13.66
N ALA A 36 -0.42 13.97 12.89
CA ALA A 36 -0.51 13.67 11.47
C ALA A 36 0.66 14.27 10.67
N LYS A 37 1.03 15.51 10.94
CA LYS A 37 2.19 16.17 10.31
C LYS A 37 3.51 15.49 10.64
N GLU A 38 3.72 15.12 11.90
CA GLU A 38 4.92 14.40 12.35
C GLU A 38 5.02 13.03 11.66
N TYR A 39 3.92 12.30 11.62
CA TYR A 39 3.88 10.98 10.96
C TYR A 39 4.16 11.08 9.45
N VAL A 40 3.53 12.03 8.76
CA VAL A 40 3.75 12.29 7.33
C VAL A 40 5.20 12.68 7.06
N ALA A 41 5.79 13.54 7.89
CA ALA A 41 7.19 13.93 7.76
C ALA A 41 8.14 12.73 7.96
N GLN A 42 7.86 11.87 8.92
CA GLN A 42 8.61 10.64 9.15
C GLN A 42 8.49 9.67 7.96
N ALA A 43 7.27 9.46 7.45
CA ALA A 43 7.05 8.60 6.29
C ALA A 43 7.71 9.12 5.01
N ALA A 44 7.90 10.43 4.87
CA ALA A 44 8.58 11.06 3.72
C ALA A 44 10.11 11.16 3.90
N ALA A 45 10.66 10.76 5.06
CA ALA A 45 12.08 10.83 5.33
C ALA A 45 12.86 9.77 4.52
N PRO A 46 14.10 10.09 4.05
CA PRO A 46 14.90 9.16 3.26
C PRO A 46 15.20 7.84 3.97
N VAL A 47 15.17 6.72 3.25
CA VAL A 47 15.49 5.37 3.75
C VAL A 47 16.94 5.02 3.40
N THR A 48 17.89 5.48 4.21
CA THR A 48 19.33 5.36 3.95
C THR A 48 20.05 4.29 4.76
N THR A 49 19.37 3.69 5.76
CA THR A 49 19.97 2.72 6.66
C THR A 49 19.34 1.35 6.46
N TRP A 50 20.18 0.32 6.30
CA TRP A 50 19.74 -1.06 6.31
C TRP A 50 19.36 -1.50 7.72
N THR A 51 18.13 -1.99 7.88
CA THR A 51 17.60 -2.52 9.15
C THR A 51 17.16 -3.98 9.05
N GLY A 52 17.40 -4.60 7.88
CA GLY A 52 17.07 -5.98 7.61
C GLY A 52 18.14 -6.97 8.12
N PRO A 53 18.05 -8.25 7.70
CA PRO A 53 18.96 -9.29 8.15
C PRO A 53 20.40 -9.02 7.74
N THR A 54 21.33 -9.34 8.65
CA THR A 54 22.79 -9.30 8.42
C THR A 54 23.42 -10.69 8.47
N THR A 55 22.59 -11.71 8.79
CA THR A 55 22.98 -13.12 8.86
C THR A 55 21.95 -14.01 8.21
N GLY A 56 22.39 -15.14 7.68
CA GLY A 56 21.52 -16.12 7.02
C GLY A 56 22.33 -17.25 6.39
N PRO A 57 21.66 -18.18 5.69
CA PRO A 57 22.32 -19.31 5.04
C PRO A 57 23.05 -18.88 3.77
N LYS A 58 24.14 -19.54 3.46
CA LYS A 58 24.79 -19.43 2.15
C LYS A 58 23.86 -19.86 1.04
N ALA A 59 24.08 -19.35 -0.16
CA ALA A 59 23.28 -19.66 -1.33
C ALA A 59 23.15 -21.16 -1.54
N GLN A 60 21.92 -21.67 -1.57
CA GLN A 60 21.63 -23.04 -1.96
C GLN A 60 21.68 -23.14 -3.48
N THR A 61 22.35 -24.16 -4.03
CA THR A 61 22.57 -24.29 -5.49
C THR A 61 21.45 -25.05 -6.19
N GLY A 62 21.33 -24.86 -7.52
CA GLY A 62 20.51 -25.69 -8.40
C GLY A 62 19.00 -25.59 -8.13
N LYS A 63 18.49 -24.41 -7.79
CA LYS A 63 17.06 -24.21 -7.52
C LYS A 63 16.34 -23.65 -8.74
N LEU A 64 15.13 -24.16 -9.00
CA LEU A 64 14.14 -23.53 -9.84
C LEU A 64 13.11 -22.84 -8.92
N VAL A 65 12.88 -21.55 -9.12
CA VAL A 65 11.85 -20.78 -8.43
C VAL A 65 10.85 -20.25 -9.46
N ILE A 66 9.58 -20.31 -9.14
CA ILE A 66 8.50 -19.76 -9.98
C ILE A 66 7.81 -18.66 -9.20
N TYR A 67 7.75 -17.46 -9.78
CA TYR A 67 6.91 -16.35 -9.36
C TYR A 67 5.57 -16.46 -10.07
N VAL A 68 4.49 -16.66 -9.32
CA VAL A 68 3.14 -16.65 -9.87
C VAL A 68 2.51 -15.32 -9.51
N SER A 69 2.36 -14.46 -10.51
CA SER A 69 1.77 -13.12 -10.36
C SER A 69 0.24 -13.21 -10.46
N ALA A 70 -0.47 -12.44 -9.64
CA ALA A 70 -1.92 -12.30 -9.81
C ALA A 70 -2.27 -11.62 -11.13
N ASP A 71 -1.52 -10.59 -11.52
CA ASP A 71 -1.67 -9.86 -12.80
C ASP A 71 -0.38 -9.08 -13.09
N GLN A 72 0.24 -9.32 -14.24
CA GLN A 72 1.46 -8.62 -14.68
C GLN A 72 1.18 -7.17 -15.14
N LYS A 73 -0.08 -6.76 -15.27
CA LYS A 73 -0.44 -5.36 -15.47
C LYS A 73 -0.37 -4.54 -14.19
N ASN A 74 -0.38 -5.20 -13.02
CA ASN A 74 -0.16 -4.55 -11.75
C ASN A 74 1.34 -4.26 -11.57
N GLY A 75 1.72 -2.97 -11.58
CA GLY A 75 3.10 -2.54 -11.49
C GLY A 75 3.81 -2.95 -10.19
N GLY A 76 3.08 -3.11 -9.08
CA GLY A 76 3.62 -3.67 -7.84
C GLY A 76 4.02 -5.13 -8.01
N ALA A 77 3.11 -5.96 -8.53
CA ALA A 77 3.38 -7.38 -8.78
C ALA A 77 4.53 -7.58 -9.80
N GLN A 78 4.59 -6.74 -10.85
CA GLN A 78 5.67 -6.74 -11.81
C GLN A 78 7.01 -6.39 -11.14
N GLY A 79 7.08 -5.27 -10.40
CA GLY A 79 8.33 -4.82 -9.79
C GLY A 79 8.92 -5.78 -8.77
N VAL A 80 8.08 -6.49 -8.00
CA VAL A 80 8.57 -7.56 -7.11
C VAL A 80 9.08 -8.77 -7.91
N GLY A 81 8.39 -9.14 -8.99
CA GLY A 81 8.86 -10.19 -9.91
C GLY A 81 10.23 -9.88 -10.51
N ASP A 82 10.44 -8.62 -10.95
CA ASP A 82 11.72 -8.15 -11.50
C ASP A 82 12.84 -8.19 -10.44
N GLY A 83 12.56 -7.72 -9.21
CA GLY A 83 13.49 -7.79 -8.09
C GLY A 83 13.84 -9.23 -7.70
N ALA A 84 12.85 -10.14 -7.69
CA ALA A 84 13.07 -11.55 -7.41
C ALA A 84 13.89 -12.23 -8.51
N GLN A 85 13.67 -11.87 -9.78
CA GLN A 85 14.48 -12.36 -10.90
C GLN A 85 15.94 -11.90 -10.80
N GLU A 86 16.16 -10.63 -10.43
CA GLU A 86 17.51 -10.09 -10.20
C GLU A 86 18.23 -10.87 -9.08
N ALA A 87 17.54 -11.09 -7.96
CA ALA A 87 18.07 -11.83 -6.80
C ALA A 87 18.34 -13.31 -7.13
N ALA A 88 17.41 -13.98 -7.83
CA ALA A 88 17.58 -15.35 -8.26
C ALA A 88 18.79 -15.51 -9.19
N LYS A 89 19.00 -14.56 -10.11
CA LYS A 89 20.20 -14.51 -10.97
C LYS A 89 21.48 -14.37 -10.15
N ALA A 90 21.49 -13.51 -9.11
CA ALA A 90 22.65 -13.38 -8.20
C ALA A 90 22.95 -14.67 -7.44
N MET A 91 21.90 -15.46 -7.11
CA MET A 91 22.01 -16.78 -6.47
C MET A 91 22.41 -17.90 -7.46
N GLY A 92 22.42 -17.66 -8.78
CA GLY A 92 22.59 -18.69 -9.80
C GLY A 92 21.41 -19.65 -9.89
N TRP A 93 20.19 -19.18 -9.63
CA TRP A 93 18.96 -19.96 -9.70
C TRP A 93 18.24 -19.77 -11.04
N ASP A 94 17.54 -20.80 -11.49
CA ASP A 94 16.55 -20.68 -12.56
C ASP A 94 15.29 -19.99 -12.02
N PHE A 95 14.76 -19.04 -12.79
CA PHE A 95 13.59 -18.26 -12.40
C PHE A 95 12.59 -18.14 -13.55
N ARG A 96 11.30 -18.26 -13.24
CA ARG A 96 10.21 -18.10 -14.21
C ARG A 96 9.08 -17.30 -13.60
N ILE A 97 8.40 -16.51 -14.44
CA ILE A 97 7.19 -15.79 -14.10
C ILE A 97 6.01 -16.43 -14.84
N LEU A 98 4.92 -16.71 -14.11
CA LEU A 98 3.62 -17.11 -14.65
C LEU A 98 2.60 -16.04 -14.27
N ASP A 99 1.78 -15.63 -15.26
CA ASP A 99 0.79 -14.57 -15.12
C ASP A 99 -0.61 -15.13 -14.85
N GLY A 100 -1.24 -14.73 -13.76
CA GLY A 100 -2.61 -15.04 -13.38
C GLY A 100 -3.67 -14.15 -14.02
N GLN A 101 -3.27 -13.18 -14.86
CA GLN A 101 -4.14 -12.38 -15.74
C GLN A 101 -5.35 -11.72 -15.03
N GLY A 102 -5.21 -11.39 -13.73
CA GLY A 102 -6.19 -10.64 -12.96
C GLY A 102 -7.46 -11.40 -12.57
N SER A 103 -7.59 -12.71 -12.88
CA SER A 103 -8.77 -13.49 -12.56
C SER A 103 -8.48 -14.69 -11.66
N VAL A 104 -9.43 -15.06 -10.78
CA VAL A 104 -9.28 -16.21 -9.88
C VAL A 104 -9.01 -17.51 -10.65
N PRO A 105 -9.78 -17.87 -11.72
CA PRO A 105 -9.52 -19.10 -12.46
C PRO A 105 -8.12 -19.11 -13.13
N ALA A 106 -7.65 -17.99 -13.67
CA ALA A 106 -6.36 -17.93 -14.31
C ALA A 106 -5.21 -18.02 -13.27
N ARG A 107 -5.35 -17.41 -12.09
CA ARG A 107 -4.42 -17.60 -10.96
C ARG A 107 -4.33 -19.07 -10.53
N SER A 108 -5.48 -19.74 -10.39
CA SER A 108 -5.52 -21.18 -10.05
C SER A 108 -4.83 -22.04 -11.13
N SER A 109 -5.05 -21.71 -12.41
CA SER A 109 -4.39 -22.39 -13.53
C SER A 109 -2.88 -22.17 -13.52
N ALA A 110 -2.41 -20.93 -13.29
CA ALA A 110 -0.99 -20.59 -13.22
C ALA A 110 -0.30 -21.30 -12.05
N LEU A 111 -0.94 -21.36 -10.86
CA LEU A 111 -0.42 -22.11 -9.71
C LEU A 111 -0.32 -23.61 -10.00
N THR A 112 -1.34 -24.21 -10.61
CA THR A 112 -1.34 -25.62 -10.99
C THR A 112 -0.22 -25.90 -12.00
N GLN A 113 -0.01 -25.01 -12.99
CA GLN A 113 1.10 -25.09 -13.94
C GLN A 113 2.45 -24.98 -13.22
N ALA A 114 2.58 -24.06 -12.25
CA ALA A 114 3.80 -23.93 -11.45
C ALA A 114 4.15 -25.24 -10.75
N ILE A 115 3.18 -25.89 -10.10
CA ILE A 115 3.38 -27.17 -9.40
C ILE A 115 3.83 -28.26 -10.38
N ALA A 116 3.23 -28.32 -11.57
CA ALA A 116 3.58 -29.32 -12.59
C ALA A 116 5.02 -29.19 -13.08
N LEU A 117 5.62 -28.01 -13.00
CA LEU A 117 7.04 -27.75 -13.33
C LEU A 117 8.01 -28.22 -12.22
N LYS A 118 7.49 -28.69 -11.08
CA LYS A 118 8.24 -29.21 -9.92
C LYS A 118 9.37 -28.28 -9.46
N PRO A 119 9.09 -26.98 -9.19
CA PRO A 119 10.10 -26.06 -8.69
C PRO A 119 10.51 -26.41 -7.26
N ALA A 120 11.67 -25.91 -6.82
CA ALA A 120 12.03 -25.95 -5.42
C ALA A 120 11.17 -24.99 -4.57
N GLY A 121 10.81 -23.83 -5.15
CA GLY A 121 10.00 -22.80 -4.48
C GLY A 121 9.03 -22.07 -5.40
N ILE A 122 7.94 -21.61 -4.82
CA ILE A 122 6.95 -20.72 -5.44
C ILE A 122 6.87 -19.44 -4.63
N ILE A 123 6.84 -18.30 -5.32
CA ILE A 123 6.51 -16.99 -4.77
C ILE A 123 5.11 -16.64 -5.27
N LEU A 124 4.18 -16.38 -4.34
CA LEU A 124 2.85 -15.85 -4.64
C LEU A 124 2.94 -14.34 -4.75
N GLY A 125 2.76 -13.77 -5.94
CA GLY A 125 2.78 -12.32 -6.18
C GLY A 125 1.38 -11.73 -6.18
N THR A 126 0.94 -11.11 -5.10
CA THR A 126 -0.41 -10.53 -4.90
C THR A 126 -1.54 -11.57 -5.06
N ILE A 127 -1.25 -12.85 -4.84
CA ILE A 127 -2.25 -13.91 -4.81
C ILE A 127 -2.70 -14.09 -3.37
N ASP A 128 -3.98 -13.86 -3.08
CA ASP A 128 -4.53 -14.11 -1.75
C ASP A 128 -4.41 -15.60 -1.42
N ALA A 129 -3.66 -15.89 -0.35
CA ALA A 129 -3.32 -17.27 0.01
C ALA A 129 -4.55 -18.05 0.49
N ALA A 130 -5.52 -17.38 1.13
CA ALA A 130 -6.75 -18.04 1.59
C ALA A 130 -7.63 -18.43 0.39
N GLU A 131 -7.68 -17.60 -0.67
CA GLU A 131 -8.38 -17.91 -1.90
C GLU A 131 -7.84 -19.18 -2.57
N GLN A 132 -6.51 -19.38 -2.54
CA GLN A 132 -5.82 -20.47 -3.24
C GLN A 132 -5.34 -21.59 -2.30
N ALA A 133 -5.78 -21.63 -1.04
CA ALA A 133 -5.32 -22.56 -0.02
C ALA A 133 -5.28 -24.04 -0.48
N PRO A 134 -6.30 -24.59 -1.17
CA PRO A 134 -6.25 -25.99 -1.61
C PRO A 134 -5.13 -26.29 -2.62
N ILE A 135 -4.77 -25.32 -3.46
CA ILE A 135 -3.67 -25.51 -4.46
C ILE A 135 -2.33 -25.32 -3.77
N ILE A 136 -2.23 -24.39 -2.80
CA ILE A 136 -1.02 -24.20 -1.99
C ILE A 136 -0.73 -25.47 -1.17
N GLU A 137 -1.73 -26.13 -0.60
CA GLU A 137 -1.58 -27.41 0.09
C GLU A 137 -1.01 -28.50 -0.82
N GLN A 138 -1.43 -28.55 -2.09
CA GLN A 138 -0.86 -29.48 -3.07
C GLN A 138 0.62 -29.18 -3.35
N ALA A 139 0.99 -27.90 -3.46
CA ALA A 139 2.41 -27.50 -3.62
C ALA A 139 3.26 -27.95 -2.43
N VAL A 140 2.78 -27.73 -1.21
CA VAL A 140 3.46 -28.12 0.04
C VAL A 140 3.57 -29.63 0.16
N ALA A 141 2.50 -30.37 -0.16
CA ALA A 141 2.52 -31.86 -0.20
C ALA A 141 3.52 -32.41 -1.22
N ALA A 142 3.77 -31.67 -2.33
CA ALA A 142 4.81 -31.99 -3.30
C ALA A 142 6.24 -31.59 -2.83
N GLY A 143 6.40 -31.05 -1.62
CA GLY A 143 7.69 -30.62 -1.06
C GLY A 143 8.16 -29.24 -1.50
N ILE A 144 7.32 -28.49 -2.23
CA ILE A 144 7.63 -27.16 -2.74
C ILE A 144 7.51 -26.14 -1.58
N LYS A 145 8.53 -25.26 -1.45
CA LYS A 145 8.47 -24.16 -0.46
C LYS A 145 7.68 -22.99 -1.03
N VAL A 146 6.77 -22.42 -0.22
CA VAL A 146 5.92 -21.32 -0.69
C VAL A 146 6.12 -20.11 0.21
N VAL A 147 6.41 -18.96 -0.38
CA VAL A 147 6.39 -17.64 0.25
C VAL A 147 5.41 -16.72 -0.48
N GLY A 148 4.91 -15.70 0.18
CA GLY A 148 3.97 -14.76 -0.41
C GLY A 148 4.51 -13.33 -0.40
N TRP A 149 4.11 -12.55 -1.38
CA TRP A 149 4.14 -11.10 -1.36
C TRP A 149 2.72 -10.58 -1.56
N HIS A 150 2.22 -9.75 -0.61
CA HIS A 150 0.80 -9.30 -0.57
C HIS A 150 -0.20 -10.46 -0.64
N SER A 151 0.16 -11.61 -0.04
CA SER A 151 -0.69 -12.81 -0.07
C SER A 151 -1.57 -12.96 1.16
N GLY A 152 -1.53 -11.98 2.06
CA GLY A 152 -2.35 -11.88 3.26
C GLY A 152 -2.36 -10.46 3.80
N PRO A 153 -3.21 -10.16 4.79
CA PRO A 153 -3.48 -8.79 5.27
C PRO A 153 -2.38 -8.18 6.15
N ALA A 154 -1.34 -8.95 6.50
CA ALA A 154 -0.26 -8.51 7.38
C ALA A 154 1.06 -9.20 7.02
N PRO A 155 2.23 -8.65 7.41
CA PRO A 155 3.52 -9.32 7.22
C PRO A 155 3.63 -10.58 8.10
N GLY A 156 4.45 -11.53 7.66
CA GLY A 156 4.74 -12.76 8.39
C GLY A 156 3.77 -13.90 8.13
N LYS A 157 3.30 -14.57 9.16
CA LYS A 157 2.42 -15.75 9.00
C LYS A 157 1.02 -15.37 8.52
N ILE A 158 0.48 -16.18 7.61
CA ILE A 158 -0.91 -16.03 7.15
C ILE A 158 -1.78 -17.01 7.96
N ASN A 159 -2.73 -16.47 8.71
CA ASN A 159 -3.66 -17.27 9.49
C ASN A 159 -4.52 -18.16 8.58
N GLY A 160 -4.67 -19.44 8.95
CA GLY A 160 -5.44 -20.41 8.18
C GLY A 160 -4.74 -20.99 6.95
N VAL A 161 -3.53 -20.51 6.58
CA VAL A 161 -2.75 -21.04 5.45
C VAL A 161 -1.31 -21.37 5.87
N PRO A 162 -1.10 -22.41 6.67
CA PRO A 162 0.22 -22.74 7.23
C PRO A 162 1.25 -23.15 6.17
N GLY A 163 0.80 -23.43 4.94
CA GLY A 163 1.67 -23.77 3.81
C GLY A 163 2.49 -22.60 3.27
N VAL A 164 2.08 -21.35 3.52
CA VAL A 164 2.88 -20.16 3.20
C VAL A 164 3.80 -19.86 4.38
N ILE A 165 5.11 -19.94 4.13
CA ILE A 165 6.17 -19.81 5.15
C ILE A 165 6.15 -18.42 5.78
N THR A 166 6.06 -17.39 4.94
CA THR A 166 5.95 -15.98 5.33
C THR A 166 5.33 -15.15 4.21
N ASN A 167 4.64 -14.09 4.58
CA ASN A 167 4.13 -13.06 3.69
C ASN A 167 5.04 -11.83 3.79
N ILE A 168 5.68 -11.48 2.71
CA ILE A 168 6.54 -10.28 2.58
C ILE A 168 5.63 -9.11 2.18
N THR A 169 5.75 -8.00 2.89
CA THR A 169 5.06 -6.73 2.60
C THR A 169 5.61 -5.68 3.56
N THR A 170 5.58 -4.41 3.19
CA THR A 170 5.54 -3.32 4.18
C THR A 170 4.22 -3.44 4.95
N ASP A 171 4.16 -2.98 6.20
CA ASP A 171 2.91 -3.09 6.96
C ASP A 171 1.76 -2.36 6.25
N PRO A 172 0.75 -3.07 5.74
CA PRO A 172 -0.31 -2.46 4.95
C PRO A 172 -1.15 -1.43 5.72
N LEU A 173 -1.26 -1.59 7.04
CA LEU A 173 -2.01 -0.65 7.88
C LEU A 173 -1.25 0.67 8.02
N GLU A 174 0.08 0.62 8.16
CA GLU A 174 0.91 1.82 8.21
C GLU A 174 1.00 2.51 6.84
N VAL A 175 1.04 1.74 5.72
CA VAL A 175 0.95 2.28 4.35
C VAL A 175 -0.36 3.05 4.15
N ALA A 176 -1.48 2.45 4.51
CA ALA A 176 -2.81 3.04 4.39
C ALA A 176 -2.99 4.25 5.30
N LYS A 177 -2.50 4.18 6.53
CA LYS A 177 -2.49 5.30 7.49
C LYS A 177 -1.69 6.49 6.96
N ALA A 178 -0.53 6.25 6.34
CA ALA A 178 0.28 7.31 5.74
C ALA A 178 -0.48 8.03 4.62
N ALA A 179 -1.17 7.29 3.74
CA ALA A 179 -1.98 7.86 2.67
C ALA A 179 -3.16 8.70 3.21
N GLY A 180 -3.88 8.16 4.22
CA GLY A 180 -4.98 8.87 4.87
C GLY A 180 -4.53 10.13 5.59
N LEU A 181 -3.47 10.07 6.39
CA LEU A 181 -2.93 11.23 7.11
C LEU A 181 -2.33 12.26 6.15
N TYR A 182 -1.78 11.83 4.99
CA TYR A 182 -1.32 12.79 3.99
C TYR A 182 -2.48 13.61 3.39
N ALA A 183 -3.62 12.99 3.10
CA ALA A 183 -4.82 13.72 2.67
C ALA A 183 -5.29 14.74 3.71
N VAL A 184 -5.26 14.36 4.99
CA VAL A 184 -5.61 15.27 6.10
C VAL A 184 -4.65 16.45 6.18
N VAL A 185 -3.34 16.21 6.11
CA VAL A 185 -2.31 17.26 6.21
C VAL A 185 -2.35 18.19 5.01
N ASP A 186 -2.40 17.64 3.79
CA ASP A 186 -2.41 18.39 2.53
C ASP A 186 -3.65 19.28 2.40
N SER A 187 -4.81 18.83 2.92
CA SER A 187 -6.06 19.59 2.94
C SER A 187 -6.17 20.61 4.07
N GLY A 188 -5.23 20.65 5.01
CA GLY A 188 -5.33 21.43 6.22
C GLY A 188 -6.52 21.01 7.10
N GLY A 189 -6.84 19.70 7.15
CA GLY A 189 -7.92 19.14 7.95
C GLY A 189 -9.32 19.30 7.34
N LYS A 190 -9.43 19.39 5.99
CA LYS A 190 -10.70 19.62 5.27
C LYS A 190 -10.91 18.66 4.12
N ALA A 191 -10.33 17.46 4.15
CA ALA A 191 -10.43 16.49 3.09
C ALA A 191 -11.83 15.85 3.02
N ASN A 192 -12.44 15.89 1.84
CA ASN A 192 -13.60 15.07 1.49
C ASN A 192 -13.13 13.95 0.55
N VAL A 193 -13.08 12.74 1.06
CA VAL A 193 -12.31 11.64 0.48
C VAL A 193 -13.22 10.58 -0.13
N MET A 194 -12.92 10.18 -1.36
CA MET A 194 -13.40 8.94 -1.99
C MET A 194 -12.36 7.86 -1.78
N LEU A 195 -12.76 6.69 -1.28
CA LEU A 195 -11.88 5.52 -1.14
C LEU A 195 -12.17 4.53 -2.26
N PHE A 196 -11.12 4.01 -2.90
CA PHE A 196 -11.22 2.96 -3.92
C PHE A 196 -10.56 1.68 -3.43
N THR A 197 -11.28 0.56 -3.50
CA THR A 197 -10.87 -0.73 -2.98
C THR A 197 -11.24 -1.89 -3.91
N ASP A 198 -10.66 -3.06 -3.64
CA ASP A 198 -11.06 -4.34 -4.23
C ASP A 198 -11.24 -5.36 -3.11
N SER A 199 -12.49 -5.62 -2.73
CA SER A 199 -12.84 -6.45 -1.56
C SER A 199 -12.52 -7.93 -1.72
N ILE A 200 -12.15 -8.39 -2.93
CA ILE A 200 -11.69 -9.78 -3.12
C ILE A 200 -10.32 -10.04 -2.48
N TYR A 201 -9.55 -8.96 -2.16
CA TYR A 201 -8.26 -9.07 -1.48
C TYR A 201 -8.38 -8.66 -0.01
N ALA A 202 -8.00 -9.56 0.90
CA ALA A 202 -8.00 -9.28 2.33
C ALA A 202 -7.10 -8.09 2.70
N ILE A 203 -5.95 -7.94 2.02
CA ILE A 203 -5.04 -6.80 2.19
C ILE A 203 -5.69 -5.47 1.79
N ALA A 204 -6.46 -5.42 0.70
CA ALA A 204 -7.14 -4.21 0.26
C ALA A 204 -8.23 -3.78 1.25
N THR A 205 -9.01 -4.74 1.77
CA THR A 205 -9.99 -4.48 2.83
C THR A 205 -9.33 -3.92 4.09
N ALA A 206 -8.19 -4.48 4.51
CA ALA A 206 -7.44 -4.01 5.66
C ALA A 206 -6.91 -2.56 5.44
N LYS A 207 -6.31 -2.27 4.27
CA LYS A 207 -5.86 -0.92 3.88
C LYS A 207 -7.03 0.07 3.93
N THR A 208 -8.16 -0.23 3.29
CA THR A 208 -9.33 0.67 3.25
C THR A 208 -9.87 1.03 4.64
N ASN A 209 -9.89 0.06 5.55
CA ASN A 209 -10.31 0.32 6.94
C ASN A 209 -9.33 1.26 7.66
N ALA A 210 -8.03 1.12 7.43
CA ALA A 210 -7.01 1.99 8.01
C ALA A 210 -7.04 3.41 7.40
N GLU A 211 -7.23 3.53 6.07
CA GLU A 211 -7.45 4.81 5.37
C GLU A 211 -8.65 5.55 5.96
N LYS A 212 -9.78 4.83 6.07
CA LYS A 212 -11.00 5.37 6.66
C LYS A 212 -10.78 5.85 8.09
N ALA A 213 -10.10 5.05 8.92
CA ALA A 213 -9.80 5.43 10.30
C ALA A 213 -8.92 6.69 10.37
N ALA A 214 -7.88 6.79 9.52
CA ALA A 214 -7.00 7.96 9.46
C ALA A 214 -7.77 9.24 9.06
N VAL A 215 -8.64 9.16 8.05
CA VAL A 215 -9.45 10.29 7.60
C VAL A 215 -10.50 10.70 8.64
N THR A 216 -11.21 9.74 9.23
CA THR A 216 -12.28 10.04 10.21
C THR A 216 -11.76 10.46 11.58
N GLY A 217 -10.47 10.31 11.87
CA GLY A 217 -9.81 10.89 13.03
C GLY A 217 -9.72 12.42 12.97
N CYS A 218 -9.84 13.02 11.79
CA CYS A 218 -9.85 14.46 11.57
C CYS A 218 -11.30 14.99 11.63
N ALA A 219 -11.58 15.92 12.54
CA ALA A 219 -12.93 16.43 12.76
C ALA A 219 -13.53 17.17 11.55
N GLY A 220 -12.69 17.82 10.73
CA GLY A 220 -13.10 18.56 9.54
C GLY A 220 -13.09 17.74 8.25
N CYS A 221 -12.70 16.45 8.29
CA CYS A 221 -12.60 15.58 7.14
C CYS A 221 -13.81 14.64 7.02
N LYS A 222 -14.07 14.14 5.79
CA LYS A 222 -15.16 13.20 5.53
C LYS A 222 -14.71 12.10 4.58
N VAL A 223 -15.21 10.88 4.78
CA VAL A 223 -15.25 9.85 3.75
C VAL A 223 -16.61 9.94 3.05
N LEU A 224 -16.59 10.30 1.76
CA LEU A 224 -17.81 10.47 0.96
C LEU A 224 -18.42 9.14 0.57
N SER A 225 -17.57 8.21 0.13
CA SER A 225 -17.96 6.87 -0.30
C SER A 225 -16.76 5.94 -0.31
N VAL A 226 -17.03 4.63 -0.28
CA VAL A 226 -16.08 3.56 -0.56
C VAL A 226 -16.55 2.85 -1.81
N GLU A 227 -15.75 2.88 -2.86
CA GLU A 227 -16.08 2.30 -4.16
C GLU A 227 -15.31 0.99 -4.36
N ASP A 228 -16.05 -0.11 -4.28
CA ASP A 228 -15.51 -1.46 -4.50
C ASP A 228 -15.47 -1.78 -5.98
N THR A 229 -14.27 -1.76 -6.56
CA THR A 229 -14.05 -1.94 -7.99
C THR A 229 -12.90 -2.91 -8.23
N PRO A 230 -13.15 -4.08 -8.86
CA PRO A 230 -12.12 -5.08 -9.09
C PRO A 230 -10.92 -4.53 -9.86
N ILE A 231 -9.71 -4.72 -9.31
CA ILE A 231 -8.44 -4.28 -9.94
C ILE A 231 -8.28 -4.87 -11.34
N GLY A 232 -8.65 -6.13 -11.54
CA GLY A 232 -8.58 -6.80 -12.84
C GLY A 232 -9.53 -6.24 -13.92
N ASP A 233 -10.51 -5.38 -13.55
CA ASP A 233 -11.53 -4.82 -14.45
C ASP A 233 -11.52 -3.27 -14.49
N LEU A 234 -10.50 -2.63 -13.94
CA LEU A 234 -10.39 -1.16 -13.85
C LEU A 234 -10.42 -0.49 -15.23
N SER A 235 -9.78 -1.10 -16.23
CA SER A 235 -9.78 -0.57 -17.61
C SER A 235 -11.19 -0.40 -18.20
N ASN A 236 -12.13 -1.24 -17.79
CA ASN A 236 -13.52 -1.19 -18.27
C ASN A 236 -14.42 -0.32 -17.39
N ARG A 237 -14.14 -0.22 -16.07
CA ARG A 237 -15.08 0.38 -15.11
C ARG A 237 -14.67 1.77 -14.65
N MET A 238 -13.39 2.03 -14.45
CA MET A 238 -12.93 3.23 -13.74
C MET A 238 -13.30 4.53 -14.45
N GLY A 239 -13.31 4.54 -15.79
CA GLY A 239 -13.68 5.72 -16.56
C GLY A 239 -15.15 6.14 -16.33
N GLN A 240 -16.08 5.19 -16.41
CA GLN A 240 -17.50 5.44 -16.15
C GLN A 240 -17.76 5.76 -14.68
N LEU A 241 -17.13 5.05 -13.76
CA LEU A 241 -17.23 5.29 -12.33
C LEU A 241 -16.80 6.72 -11.98
N THR A 242 -15.64 7.16 -12.47
CA THR A 242 -15.14 8.53 -12.24
C THR A 242 -16.13 9.57 -12.75
N THR A 243 -16.70 9.40 -13.96
CA THR A 243 -17.73 10.30 -14.51
C THR A 243 -18.98 10.37 -13.62
N SER A 244 -19.45 9.22 -13.15
CA SER A 244 -20.62 9.12 -12.26
C SER A 244 -20.38 9.80 -10.91
N LEU A 245 -19.19 9.61 -10.34
CA LEU A 245 -18.80 10.24 -9.08
C LEU A 245 -18.65 11.75 -9.19
N LEU A 246 -18.07 12.25 -10.30
CA LEU A 246 -18.01 13.69 -10.60
C LEU A 246 -19.41 14.28 -10.73
N SER A 247 -20.34 13.60 -11.40
CA SER A 247 -21.73 14.03 -11.50
C SER A 247 -22.45 14.10 -10.16
N LYS A 248 -22.17 13.11 -9.26
CA LYS A 248 -22.84 13.00 -7.95
C LYS A 248 -22.29 13.97 -6.91
N TYR A 249 -20.99 14.10 -6.84
CA TYR A 249 -20.32 14.84 -5.75
C TYR A 249 -19.73 16.18 -6.20
N GLY A 250 -19.44 16.35 -7.50
CA GLY A 250 -18.91 17.60 -8.03
C GLY A 250 -17.71 18.13 -7.23
N LYS A 251 -17.80 19.39 -6.81
CA LYS A 251 -16.75 20.07 -6.03
C LYS A 251 -16.62 19.58 -4.59
N GLU A 252 -17.55 18.79 -4.07
CA GLU A 252 -17.44 18.21 -2.74
C GLU A 252 -16.35 17.12 -2.71
N TRP A 253 -16.13 16.41 -3.81
CA TRP A 253 -15.06 15.41 -3.93
C TRP A 253 -13.71 16.09 -4.09
N THR A 254 -12.93 16.18 -3.00
CA THR A 254 -11.64 16.89 -3.02
C THR A 254 -10.44 15.95 -3.05
N TYR A 255 -10.56 14.73 -2.51
CA TYR A 255 -9.47 13.75 -2.48
C TYR A 255 -9.95 12.36 -2.86
N SER A 256 -9.06 11.61 -3.50
CA SER A 256 -9.18 10.17 -3.69
C SER A 256 -8.05 9.46 -2.94
N ILE A 257 -8.35 8.36 -2.26
CA ILE A 257 -7.34 7.43 -1.79
C ILE A 257 -7.67 6.06 -2.38
N ALA A 258 -6.69 5.41 -3.00
CA ALA A 258 -6.86 4.09 -3.57
C ALA A 258 -5.85 3.12 -2.95
N VAL A 259 -6.25 1.88 -2.75
CA VAL A 259 -5.40 0.81 -2.20
C VAL A 259 -4.24 0.42 -3.12
N ASN A 260 -4.28 0.87 -4.40
CA ASN A 260 -3.26 0.61 -5.42
C ASN A 260 -3.23 1.74 -6.45
N ASP A 261 -2.05 2.02 -7.03
CA ASP A 261 -1.85 3.07 -8.04
C ASP A 261 -2.64 2.85 -9.34
N LEU A 262 -2.94 1.59 -9.68
CA LEU A 262 -3.58 1.21 -10.95
C LEU A 262 -4.95 1.86 -11.16
N TYR A 263 -5.67 2.20 -10.08
CA TYR A 263 -6.93 2.96 -10.17
C TYR A 263 -6.77 4.27 -10.95
N TYR A 264 -5.62 4.92 -10.79
CA TYR A 264 -5.36 6.24 -11.39
C TYR A 264 -4.87 6.18 -12.84
N ASP A 265 -4.52 5.01 -13.34
CA ASP A 265 -4.19 4.84 -14.76
C ASP A 265 -5.41 5.10 -15.66
N PHE A 266 -6.62 4.91 -15.13
CA PHE A 266 -7.88 4.99 -15.88
C PHE A 266 -8.79 6.17 -15.49
N SER A 267 -8.47 6.93 -14.45
CA SER A 267 -9.30 8.06 -13.99
C SER A 267 -8.98 9.39 -14.70
N ALA A 268 -7.81 9.54 -15.31
CA ALA A 268 -7.37 10.79 -15.92
C ALA A 268 -8.24 11.26 -17.11
N PRO A 269 -8.67 10.41 -18.08
CA PRO A 269 -9.48 10.87 -19.21
C PRO A 269 -10.82 11.51 -18.79
N PRO A 270 -11.64 10.93 -17.91
CA PRO A 270 -12.88 11.56 -17.45
C PRO A 270 -12.64 12.84 -16.63
N LEU A 271 -11.57 12.93 -15.83
CA LEU A 271 -11.21 14.17 -15.13
C LEU A 271 -10.85 15.28 -16.12
N GLN A 272 -10.08 14.97 -17.15
CA GLN A 272 -9.74 15.92 -18.21
C GLN A 272 -10.97 16.38 -19.00
N ALA A 273 -11.87 15.46 -19.35
CA ALA A 273 -13.11 15.77 -20.05
C ALA A 273 -14.03 16.67 -19.22
N ALA A 274 -13.99 16.55 -17.89
CA ALA A 274 -14.72 17.41 -16.95
C ALA A 274 -14.03 18.78 -16.73
N GLY A 275 -12.89 19.06 -17.38
CA GLY A 275 -12.15 20.31 -17.22
C GLY A 275 -11.40 20.45 -15.91
N VAL A 276 -11.11 19.34 -15.21
CA VAL A 276 -10.31 19.35 -13.98
C VAL A 276 -8.86 19.68 -14.34
N ASP A 277 -8.29 20.69 -13.68
CA ASP A 277 -6.87 21.02 -13.85
C ASP A 277 -5.99 19.89 -13.31
N PRO A 278 -5.07 19.32 -14.12
CA PRO A 278 -4.26 18.19 -13.70
C PRO A 278 -3.32 18.47 -12.52
N ALA A 279 -2.87 19.72 -12.38
CA ALA A 279 -1.87 20.11 -11.38
C ALA A 279 -2.48 20.71 -10.10
N ALA A 280 -3.61 21.42 -10.23
CA ALA A 280 -4.19 22.18 -9.13
C ALA A 280 -5.67 21.87 -8.85
N GLY A 281 -6.32 21.07 -9.72
CA GLY A 281 -7.74 20.72 -9.58
C GLY A 281 -8.00 19.62 -8.54
N TYR A 282 -9.29 19.42 -8.30
CA TYR A 282 -9.82 18.36 -7.42
C TYR A 282 -10.69 17.40 -8.24
N PRO A 283 -10.71 16.08 -7.93
CA PRO A 283 -10.05 15.45 -6.77
C PRO A 283 -8.53 15.26 -6.95
N ARG A 284 -7.78 15.48 -5.88
CA ARG A 284 -6.36 15.14 -5.78
C ARG A 284 -6.22 13.67 -5.41
N GLN A 285 -5.32 12.96 -6.06
CA GLN A 285 -5.21 11.49 -5.95
C GLN A 285 -4.00 11.07 -5.13
N ILE A 286 -4.21 10.17 -4.18
CA ILE A 286 -3.20 9.59 -3.28
C ILE A 286 -3.35 8.08 -3.34
N SER A 287 -2.25 7.33 -3.42
CA SER A 287 -2.27 5.87 -3.42
C SER A 287 -1.63 5.30 -2.15
N ALA A 288 -2.27 4.27 -1.59
CA ALA A 288 -1.73 3.42 -0.54
C ALA A 288 -1.00 2.19 -1.13
N GLY A 289 -0.02 2.45 -1.98
CA GLY A 289 0.80 1.43 -2.66
C GLY A 289 0.52 1.38 -4.17
N ASP A 290 1.34 0.68 -4.97
CA ASP A 290 2.56 0.01 -4.51
C ASP A 290 3.82 0.82 -4.91
N GLY A 291 3.66 1.97 -5.57
CA GLY A 291 4.76 2.75 -6.14
C GLY A 291 5.11 2.28 -7.56
N SER A 292 4.09 2.20 -8.43
CA SER A 292 4.28 1.83 -9.84
C SER A 292 4.97 2.94 -10.64
N VAL A 293 5.68 2.56 -11.72
CA VAL A 293 6.34 3.51 -12.62
C VAL A 293 5.39 4.62 -13.11
N PRO A 294 4.14 4.33 -13.55
CA PRO A 294 3.19 5.38 -13.92
C PRO A 294 2.80 6.32 -12.77
N ALA A 295 2.77 5.82 -11.51
CA ALA A 295 2.47 6.67 -10.36
C ALA A 295 3.56 7.72 -10.13
N PHE A 296 4.84 7.32 -10.14
CA PHE A 296 5.97 8.26 -10.05
C PHE A 296 5.92 9.30 -11.16
N GLN A 297 5.61 8.87 -12.39
CA GLN A 297 5.51 9.77 -13.53
C GLN A 297 4.36 10.77 -13.36
N ARG A 298 3.16 10.33 -12.90
CA ARG A 298 2.03 11.24 -12.65
C ARG A 298 2.34 12.27 -11.58
N ILE A 299 3.02 11.88 -10.49
CA ILE A 299 3.42 12.81 -9.41
C ILE A 299 4.43 13.84 -9.96
N ARG A 300 5.45 13.40 -10.72
CA ARG A 300 6.46 14.25 -11.34
C ARG A 300 5.84 15.25 -12.30
N ASP A 301 4.96 14.79 -13.16
CA ASP A 301 4.28 15.59 -14.18
C ASP A 301 3.10 16.40 -13.62
N LYS A 302 2.82 16.28 -12.31
CA LYS A 302 1.67 16.92 -11.64
C LYS A 302 0.34 16.60 -12.32
N ARG A 303 0.10 15.32 -12.60
CA ARG A 303 -1.10 14.84 -13.30
C ARG A 303 -2.05 14.12 -12.34
N TYR A 304 -2.89 14.90 -11.64
CA TYR A 304 -3.89 14.47 -10.66
C TYR A 304 -3.33 13.74 -9.44
N GLN A 305 -2.41 12.78 -9.62
CA GLN A 305 -1.79 12.06 -8.50
C GLN A 305 -0.71 12.92 -7.85
N ILE A 306 -0.87 13.16 -6.54
CA ILE A 306 -0.01 14.01 -5.74
C ILE A 306 0.93 13.24 -4.81
N ALA A 307 0.57 11.98 -4.53
CA ALA A 307 1.39 11.12 -3.66
C ALA A 307 1.13 9.64 -3.92
N THR A 308 2.13 8.83 -3.60
CA THR A 308 2.02 7.39 -3.42
C THR A 308 2.81 6.96 -2.18
N VAL A 309 2.23 6.08 -1.37
CA VAL A 309 2.97 5.40 -0.30
C VAL A 309 3.56 4.14 -0.91
N ALA A 310 4.77 4.26 -1.42
CA ALA A 310 5.43 3.23 -2.19
C ALA A 310 6.05 2.14 -1.31
N GLU A 311 6.13 0.94 -1.86
CA GLU A 311 6.85 -0.19 -1.29
C GLU A 311 8.15 -0.43 -2.07
N PRO A 312 9.24 -0.88 -1.42
CA PRO A 312 10.51 -1.10 -2.09
C PRO A 312 10.47 -2.43 -2.86
N LEU A 313 9.84 -2.39 -4.04
CA LEU A 313 9.44 -3.59 -4.79
C LEU A 313 10.62 -4.53 -5.11
N HIS A 314 11.75 -3.98 -5.55
CA HIS A 314 12.95 -4.77 -5.80
C HIS A 314 13.49 -5.40 -4.51
N LEU A 315 13.56 -4.64 -3.41
CA LEU A 315 13.97 -5.17 -2.11
C LEU A 315 13.04 -6.31 -1.66
N HIS A 316 11.72 -6.15 -1.81
CA HIS A 316 10.77 -7.23 -1.50
C HIS A 316 11.02 -8.48 -2.38
N GLY A 317 11.36 -8.29 -3.66
CA GLY A 317 11.77 -9.41 -4.52
C GLY A 317 13.03 -10.12 -4.01
N TRP A 318 14.06 -9.36 -3.60
CA TRP A 318 15.27 -9.91 -2.97
C TRP A 318 14.95 -10.62 -1.67
N GLN A 319 14.07 -10.06 -0.84
CA GLN A 319 13.61 -10.68 0.39
C GLN A 319 12.88 -12.00 0.12
N CYS A 320 12.01 -12.08 -0.89
CA CYS A 320 11.35 -13.33 -1.27
C CYS A 320 12.35 -14.45 -1.58
N ILE A 321 13.44 -14.12 -2.28
CA ILE A 321 14.52 -15.07 -2.60
C ILE A 321 15.30 -15.44 -1.32
N ASP A 322 15.59 -14.50 -0.41
CA ASP A 322 16.25 -14.82 0.87
C ASP A 322 15.39 -15.74 1.73
N GLU A 323 14.08 -15.48 1.81
CA GLU A 323 13.16 -16.31 2.60
C GLU A 323 13.05 -17.74 2.03
N LEU A 324 13.05 -17.89 0.70
CA LEU A 324 13.14 -19.22 0.09
C LEU A 324 14.49 -19.89 0.37
N ASN A 325 15.61 -19.14 0.31
CA ASN A 325 16.93 -19.67 0.64
C ASN A 325 17.00 -20.16 2.08
N ARG A 326 16.43 -19.39 3.03
CA ARG A 326 16.28 -19.81 4.44
C ARG A 326 15.47 -21.10 4.55
N ALA A 327 14.35 -21.17 3.87
CA ALA A 327 13.48 -22.34 3.87
C ALA A 327 14.16 -23.60 3.31
N PHE A 328 14.96 -23.46 2.24
CA PHE A 328 15.75 -24.57 1.67
C PHE A 328 16.86 -25.03 2.62
N ALA A 329 17.41 -24.14 3.42
CA ALA A 329 18.42 -24.44 4.44
C ALA A 329 17.81 -24.90 5.79
N GLY A 330 16.48 -25.00 5.90
CA GLY A 330 15.80 -25.36 7.15
C GLY A 330 15.87 -24.28 8.24
N GLN A 331 16.11 -23.02 7.85
CA GLN A 331 16.14 -21.88 8.78
C GLN A 331 14.78 -21.17 8.85
N PRO A 332 14.46 -20.50 9.97
CA PRO A 332 13.25 -19.70 10.09
C PRO A 332 13.32 -18.45 9.21
N PRO A 333 12.16 -17.83 8.88
CA PRO A 333 12.10 -16.54 8.21
C PRO A 333 12.84 -15.43 8.95
N SER A 334 13.30 -14.42 8.20
CA SER A 334 14.02 -13.26 8.76
C SER A 334 13.16 -12.36 9.63
N THR A 335 11.84 -12.39 9.43
CA THR A 335 10.84 -11.49 10.05
C THR A 335 11.04 -10.00 9.74
N TYR A 336 11.87 -9.67 8.74
CA TYR A 336 12.08 -8.29 8.31
C TYR A 336 10.82 -7.70 7.66
N VAL A 337 10.51 -6.45 8.02
CA VAL A 337 9.45 -5.65 7.42
C VAL A 337 10.07 -4.33 6.97
N ALA A 338 9.98 -4.04 5.68
CA ALA A 338 10.49 -2.80 5.12
C ALA A 338 9.71 -1.58 5.66
N PRO A 339 10.37 -0.43 5.88
CA PRO A 339 9.69 0.76 6.38
C PRO A 339 8.73 1.36 5.35
N VAL A 340 7.73 2.08 5.84
CA VAL A 340 6.81 2.90 5.02
C VAL A 340 7.58 4.06 4.38
N HIS A 341 7.30 4.37 3.10
CA HIS A 341 7.86 5.55 2.46
C HIS A 341 6.83 6.27 1.59
N LEU A 342 6.61 7.54 1.90
CA LEU A 342 5.67 8.42 1.19
C LEU A 342 6.43 9.26 0.16
N PHE A 343 6.08 9.12 -1.11
CA PHE A 343 6.53 9.99 -2.19
C PHE A 343 5.50 11.06 -2.52
N THR A 344 6.00 12.29 -2.68
CA THR A 344 5.28 13.47 -3.15
C THR A 344 6.17 14.23 -4.13
N SER A 345 5.69 15.30 -4.73
CA SER A 345 6.53 16.16 -5.59
C SER A 345 7.75 16.75 -4.87
N ALA A 346 7.77 16.79 -3.54
CA ALA A 346 8.88 17.35 -2.76
C ALA A 346 10.08 16.39 -2.66
N ASN A 347 9.86 15.08 -2.73
CA ASN A 347 10.91 14.06 -2.62
C ASN A 347 10.95 13.06 -3.78
N ILE A 348 10.20 13.31 -4.86
CA ILE A 348 9.99 12.36 -5.98
C ILE A 348 11.30 11.89 -6.64
N ASP A 349 12.40 12.63 -6.54
CA ASP A 349 13.70 12.27 -7.11
C ASP A 349 14.63 11.60 -6.08
N LYS A 350 14.15 11.35 -4.85
CA LYS A 350 14.92 10.67 -3.81
C LYS A 350 14.65 9.16 -3.81
N ASP A 351 15.47 8.40 -3.11
CA ASP A 351 15.28 6.97 -2.80
C ASP A 351 14.89 6.10 -4.03
N GLY A 352 15.53 6.34 -5.18
CA GLY A 352 15.25 5.63 -6.44
C GLY A 352 14.16 6.29 -7.29
N GLY A 353 13.45 7.29 -6.78
CA GLY A 353 12.36 7.95 -7.50
C GLY A 353 12.77 8.58 -8.83
N ALA A 354 14.04 8.99 -8.99
CA ALA A 354 14.58 9.45 -10.28
C ALA A 354 14.48 8.38 -11.39
N GLN A 355 14.43 7.10 -11.04
CA GLN A 355 14.19 5.96 -11.92
C GLN A 355 12.72 5.51 -11.96
N ASN A 356 11.82 6.29 -11.36
CA ASN A 356 10.40 5.97 -11.19
C ASN A 356 10.12 4.68 -10.41
N ILE A 357 10.94 4.39 -9.42
CA ILE A 357 10.77 3.28 -8.47
C ILE A 357 11.15 3.74 -7.07
N PHE A 358 10.65 3.07 -6.05
CA PHE A 358 11.23 3.13 -4.72
C PHE A 358 12.29 2.03 -4.59
N ASP A 359 13.56 2.41 -4.69
CA ASP A 359 14.72 1.52 -4.48
C ASP A 359 15.66 2.21 -3.49
N PRO A 360 15.55 1.93 -2.17
CA PRO A 360 16.27 2.67 -1.15
C PRO A 360 17.78 2.45 -1.27
N GLY A 361 18.53 3.55 -1.19
CA GLY A 361 20.00 3.55 -1.24
C GLY A 361 20.67 3.07 0.06
N ASN A 362 20.10 2.07 0.72
CA ASN A 362 20.53 1.56 2.02
C ASN A 362 21.49 0.36 1.94
N GLY A 363 21.91 -0.04 0.74
CA GLY A 363 22.89 -1.13 0.54
C GLY A 363 22.34 -2.55 0.68
N TYR A 364 21.03 -2.76 0.67
CA TYR A 364 20.41 -4.07 0.90
C TYR A 364 20.90 -5.16 -0.04
N LYS A 365 21.15 -4.85 -1.34
CA LYS A 365 21.65 -5.83 -2.31
C LYS A 365 23.01 -6.40 -1.92
N ASP A 366 23.90 -5.54 -1.42
CA ASP A 366 25.23 -5.95 -0.99
C ASP A 366 25.16 -6.77 0.30
N GLU A 367 24.27 -6.39 1.24
CA GLU A 367 24.07 -7.18 2.47
C GLU A 367 23.50 -8.57 2.16
N TYR A 368 22.52 -8.70 1.25
CA TYR A 368 22.04 -10.02 0.84
C TYR A 368 23.14 -10.84 0.13
N ARG A 369 23.90 -10.25 -0.80
CA ARG A 369 25.04 -10.94 -1.45
C ARG A 369 26.06 -11.44 -0.43
N LYS A 370 26.40 -10.61 0.57
CA LYS A 370 27.31 -10.97 1.65
C LYS A 370 26.77 -12.13 2.50
N ILE A 371 25.48 -12.11 2.88
CA ILE A 371 24.83 -13.21 3.58
C ILE A 371 24.96 -14.51 2.77
N TRP A 372 24.58 -14.47 1.49
CA TRP A 372 24.57 -15.63 0.60
C TRP A 372 25.97 -16.09 0.18
N GLY A 373 26.99 -15.24 0.31
CA GLY A 373 28.36 -15.52 -0.12
C GLY A 373 28.52 -15.54 -1.62
N VAL A 374 27.75 -14.72 -2.33
CA VAL A 374 27.81 -14.52 -3.78
C VAL A 374 28.40 -13.14 -4.12
N LYS A 375 28.84 -12.95 -5.39
CA LYS A 375 29.44 -11.68 -5.88
C LYS A 375 28.37 -10.69 -6.37
#